data_c4e274d98eab65c1335d395d74cee3e2
#
_entry.id   c4e274d98eab65c1335d395d74cee3e2
#
_cell.length_a   1.000
_cell.length_b   1.000
_cell.length_c   1.000
_cell.angle_alpha   90.00
_cell.angle_beta   90.00
_cell.angle_gamma   90.00
#
_symmetry.space_group_name_H-M   'P 1'
#
loop_
_entity.id
_entity.type
_entity.pdbx_description
1 polymer ?
#
loop_
_entity_poly.entity_id
_entity_poly.type
_entity_poly.pdbx_seq_one_letter_code
_entity_poly.pdbx_strand_id
1 'polypeptide(L)'
;MLYMKENGVLIKLDSWEQVYSRPNFIKDLDLKDKKLKALVGYYKNEPPRKCGIKSCHSSHMKGGIVITEDNFEASIGHMCGSKIFEEKFDVLIKQLEKEVDFEIYKEAVASRKARVFEYWNKAAALTSGKNGVL
;
A
#
# COMPACT_ATOMS: atom_id res chain seq x y z
N MET A 1 -1.55 -0.53 -7.04
CA MET A 1 -0.57 -0.41 -5.94
C MET A 1 -1.25 -0.77 -4.63
N LEU A 2 -0.73 -1.78 -3.98
CA LEU A 2 -1.33 -2.36 -2.78
C LEU A 2 -0.22 -2.64 -1.75
N TYR A 3 -0.38 -2.09 -0.55
CA TYR A 3 0.56 -2.28 0.55
C TYR A 3 -0.17 -2.79 1.78
N MET A 4 0.48 -3.69 2.52
CA MET A 4 0.03 -4.15 3.83
C MET A 4 1.12 -3.87 4.86
N LYS A 5 0.70 -3.55 6.08
CA LYS A 5 1.61 -3.32 7.20
C LYS A 5 1.59 -4.54 8.11
N GLU A 6 2.73 -5.20 8.23
CA GLU A 6 2.90 -6.36 9.10
C GLU A 6 4.07 -6.13 10.04
N ASN A 7 3.83 -6.28 11.34
CA ASN A 7 4.85 -6.06 12.37
C ASN A 7 5.57 -4.72 12.22
N GLY A 8 4.83 -3.68 11.85
CA GLY A 8 5.37 -2.34 11.66
C GLY A 8 6.09 -2.10 10.34
N VAL A 9 6.15 -3.10 9.46
CA VAL A 9 6.83 -3.01 8.17
C VAL A 9 5.81 -2.98 7.03
N LEU A 10 5.97 -2.05 6.09
CA LEU A 10 5.16 -2.01 4.88
C LEU A 10 5.67 -3.02 3.86
N ILE A 11 4.76 -3.84 3.36
CA ILE A 11 5.04 -4.86 2.36
C ILE A 11 4.17 -4.57 1.14
N LYS A 12 4.81 -4.46 -0.03
CA LYS A 12 4.10 -4.31 -1.29
C LYS A 12 3.57 -5.67 -1.73
N LEU A 13 2.28 -5.74 -2.01
CA LEU A 13 1.64 -6.97 -2.47
C LEU A 13 1.43 -6.93 -3.98
N ASP A 14 1.57 -8.08 -4.61
CA ASP A 14 1.38 -8.22 -6.06
C ASP A 14 -0.06 -8.56 -6.43
N SER A 15 -0.84 -9.08 -5.49
CA SER A 15 -2.18 -9.58 -5.75
C SER A 15 -3.11 -9.35 -4.58
N TRP A 16 -4.36 -9.04 -4.88
CA TRP A 16 -5.43 -8.95 -3.89
C TRP A 16 -5.76 -10.29 -3.25
N GLU A 17 -5.43 -11.40 -3.89
CA GLU A 17 -5.59 -12.73 -3.30
C GLU A 17 -4.85 -12.86 -1.97
N GLN A 18 -3.71 -12.18 -1.83
CA GLN A 18 -2.95 -12.17 -0.59
C GLN A 18 -3.71 -11.47 0.55
N VAL A 19 -4.58 -10.53 0.23
CA VAL A 19 -5.46 -9.88 1.21
C VAL A 19 -6.66 -10.77 1.52
N TYR A 20 -7.31 -11.31 0.50
CA TYR A 20 -8.53 -12.12 0.64
C TYR A 20 -8.25 -13.42 1.39
N SER A 21 -7.06 -13.96 1.31
CA SER A 21 -6.68 -15.19 2.00
C SER A 21 -6.33 -15.00 3.48
N ARG A 22 -6.33 -13.77 3.98
CA ARG A 22 -6.07 -13.52 5.40
C ARG A 22 -7.19 -14.09 6.26
N PRO A 23 -6.85 -14.73 7.41
CA PRO A 23 -7.84 -15.48 8.21
C PRO A 23 -9.02 -14.65 8.70
N ASN A 24 -8.81 -13.36 8.98
CA ASN A 24 -9.84 -12.50 9.55
C ASN A 24 -10.46 -11.55 8.52
N PHE A 25 -10.11 -11.71 7.25
CA PHE A 25 -10.66 -10.87 6.20
C PHE A 25 -12.08 -11.32 5.86
N ILE A 26 -13.01 -10.37 5.87
CA ILE A 26 -14.43 -10.61 5.60
C ILE A 26 -14.89 -9.75 4.43
N LYS A 27 -15.43 -10.37 3.40
CA LYS A 27 -16.14 -9.66 2.33
C LYS A 27 -17.47 -9.15 2.86
N ASP A 28 -17.84 -7.96 2.41
CA ASP A 28 -19.13 -7.36 2.79
C ASP A 28 -19.33 -7.28 4.30
N LEU A 29 -18.29 -6.85 5.00
CA LEU A 29 -18.33 -6.68 6.45
C LEU A 29 -19.35 -5.60 6.84
N ASP A 30 -20.26 -5.95 7.75
CA ASP A 30 -21.17 -5.01 8.34
C ASP A 30 -20.46 -4.26 9.46
N LEU A 31 -20.29 -2.94 9.27
CA LEU A 31 -19.60 -2.09 10.25
C LEU A 31 -20.54 -1.50 11.30
N LYS A 32 -21.81 -1.89 11.32
CA LYS A 32 -22.73 -1.44 12.35
C LYS A 32 -22.19 -1.86 13.71
N ASP A 33 -22.10 -0.89 14.62
CA ASP A 33 -21.61 -1.10 15.99
C ASP A 33 -20.13 -1.57 16.07
N LYS A 34 -19.38 -1.44 14.98
CA LYS A 34 -17.97 -1.77 14.97
C LYS A 34 -17.12 -0.51 15.12
N LYS A 35 -16.01 -0.66 15.82
CA LYS A 35 -15.06 0.43 16.02
C LYS A 35 -13.75 0.14 15.29
N LEU A 36 -13.17 1.19 14.74
CA LEU A 36 -11.91 1.10 14.05
C LEU A 36 -10.76 0.93 15.06
N LYS A 37 -9.99 -0.16 14.91
CA LYS A 37 -8.80 -0.39 15.71
C LYS A 37 -7.56 0.17 15.03
N ALA A 38 -7.36 -0.16 13.76
CA ALA A 38 -6.17 0.26 13.01
C ALA A 38 -6.43 0.18 11.52
N LEU A 39 -5.55 0.84 10.77
CA LEU A 39 -5.47 0.74 9.33
C LEU A 39 -4.21 -0.06 9.01
N VAL A 40 -4.36 -1.20 8.35
CA VAL A 40 -3.25 -2.14 8.12
C VAL A 40 -2.88 -2.27 6.65
N GLY A 41 -3.63 -1.65 5.77
CA GLY A 41 -3.33 -1.68 4.34
C GLY A 41 -3.76 -0.42 3.63
N TYR A 42 -3.19 -0.22 2.45
CA TYR A 42 -3.44 0.95 1.62
C TYR A 42 -3.38 0.55 0.16
N TYR A 43 -4.33 1.02 -0.62
CA TYR A 43 -4.29 0.86 -2.08
C TYR A 43 -4.57 2.19 -2.77
N LYS A 44 -3.93 2.37 -3.92
CA LYS A 44 -4.05 3.57 -4.74
C LYS A 44 -3.78 3.23 -6.20
N ASN A 45 -4.42 3.97 -7.11
CA ASN A 45 -4.27 3.79 -8.54
C ASN A 45 -4.62 2.38 -9.02
N GLU A 46 -5.52 1.72 -8.29
CA GLU A 46 -6.09 0.46 -8.71
C GLU A 46 -7.24 0.71 -9.69
N PRO A 47 -7.59 -0.27 -10.54
CA PRO A 47 -8.87 -0.23 -11.21
C PRO A 47 -9.97 -0.05 -10.16
N PRO A 48 -11.08 0.65 -10.46
CA PRO A 48 -12.12 0.88 -9.47
C PRO A 48 -12.56 -0.44 -8.84
N ARG A 49 -12.47 -0.53 -7.51
CA ARG A 49 -12.85 -1.72 -6.75
C ARG A 49 -14.07 -1.43 -5.91
N LYS A 50 -14.99 -2.38 -5.90
CA LYS A 50 -16.14 -2.29 -5.02
C LYS A 50 -15.67 -2.26 -3.57
N CYS A 51 -16.22 -1.34 -2.80
CA CYS A 51 -15.94 -1.26 -1.37
C CYS A 51 -16.36 -2.56 -0.67
N GLY A 52 -15.51 -3.08 0.21
CA GLY A 52 -15.77 -4.32 0.94
C GLY A 52 -16.72 -4.17 2.12
N ILE A 53 -17.46 -3.08 2.20
CA ILE A 53 -18.39 -2.81 3.28
C ILE A 53 -19.82 -3.11 2.80
N LYS A 54 -20.58 -3.81 3.62
CA LYS A 54 -21.91 -4.31 3.27
C LYS A 54 -22.87 -3.23 2.76
N SER A 55 -22.85 -2.07 3.35
CA SER A 55 -23.76 -0.97 3.00
C SER A 55 -23.23 -0.04 1.91
N CYS A 56 -22.02 -0.26 1.44
CA CYS A 56 -21.41 0.59 0.43
C CYS A 56 -21.53 -0.05 -0.95
N HIS A 57 -22.11 0.68 -1.89
CA HIS A 57 -22.28 0.22 -3.27
C HIS A 57 -21.37 0.96 -4.25
N SER A 58 -20.45 1.78 -3.74
CA SER A 58 -19.53 2.57 -4.55
C SER A 58 -18.25 1.83 -4.85
N SER A 59 -17.64 2.15 -6.00
CA SER A 59 -16.32 1.67 -6.37
C SER A 59 -15.29 2.76 -6.11
N HIS A 60 -14.11 2.38 -5.63
CA HIS A 60 -13.07 3.33 -5.27
C HIS A 60 -11.72 2.92 -5.87
N MET A 61 -10.94 3.92 -6.28
CA MET A 61 -9.59 3.73 -6.80
C MET A 61 -8.53 3.85 -5.69
N LYS A 62 -8.92 4.32 -4.51
CA LYS A 62 -8.07 4.56 -3.36
C LYS A 62 -8.80 4.19 -2.10
N GLY A 63 -8.11 3.55 -1.17
CA GLY A 63 -8.70 3.21 0.12
C GLY A 63 -7.71 2.46 1.00
N GLY A 64 -8.23 1.78 2.00
CA GLY A 64 -7.43 1.06 2.96
C GLY A 64 -8.01 -0.29 3.33
N ILE A 65 -7.23 -1.04 4.08
CA ILE A 65 -7.68 -2.26 4.76
C ILE A 65 -7.70 -1.95 6.25
N VAL A 66 -8.89 -2.05 6.84
CA VAL A 66 -9.12 -1.72 8.24
C VAL A 66 -9.16 -2.97 9.09
N ILE A 67 -8.77 -2.83 10.35
CA ILE A 67 -9.03 -3.82 11.41
C ILE A 67 -9.98 -3.19 12.40
N THR A 68 -11.03 -3.91 12.75
CA THR A 68 -11.97 -3.52 13.80
C THR A 68 -11.47 -3.97 15.18
N GLU A 69 -12.05 -3.41 16.25
CA GLU A 69 -11.65 -3.79 17.61
C GLU A 69 -11.90 -5.27 17.93
N ASP A 70 -12.85 -5.90 17.23
CA ASP A 70 -13.10 -7.34 17.34
C ASP A 70 -12.28 -8.17 16.34
N ASN A 71 -11.23 -7.56 15.75
CA ASN A 71 -10.21 -8.19 14.90
C ASN A 71 -10.68 -8.70 13.54
N PHE A 72 -11.76 -8.20 13.00
CA PHE A 72 -12.13 -8.43 11.61
C PHE A 72 -11.42 -7.43 10.68
N GLU A 73 -11.07 -7.89 9.49
CA GLU A 73 -10.43 -7.06 8.47
C GLU A 73 -11.37 -6.87 7.29
N ALA A 74 -11.34 -5.69 6.70
CA ALA A 74 -12.12 -5.39 5.49
C ALA A 74 -11.44 -4.31 4.66
N SER A 75 -11.64 -4.38 3.35
CA SER A 75 -11.25 -3.29 2.46
C SER A 75 -12.33 -2.21 2.48
N ILE A 76 -11.90 -0.96 2.48
CA ILE A 76 -12.81 0.18 2.53
C ILE A 76 -12.28 1.29 1.63
N GLY A 77 -13.17 1.87 0.83
CA GLY A 77 -12.82 3.02 0.02
C GLY A 77 -12.55 4.24 0.89
N HIS A 78 -11.71 5.15 0.41
CA HIS A 78 -11.33 6.36 1.14
C HIS A 78 -12.53 7.17 1.61
N MET A 79 -13.49 7.38 0.73
CA MET A 79 -14.67 8.17 1.08
C MET A 79 -15.60 7.45 2.06
N CYS A 80 -15.76 6.15 1.91
CA CYS A 80 -16.55 5.35 2.85
C CYS A 80 -15.91 5.33 4.23
N GLY A 81 -14.60 5.18 4.31
CA GLY A 81 -13.88 5.19 5.57
C GLY A 81 -14.01 6.52 6.30
N SER A 82 -13.87 7.62 5.57
CA SER A 82 -14.05 8.97 6.12
C SER A 82 -15.46 9.18 6.63
N LYS A 83 -16.46 8.69 5.90
CA LYS A 83 -17.87 8.82 6.28
C LYS A 83 -18.24 7.99 7.50
N ILE A 84 -17.68 6.78 7.63
CA ILE A 84 -18.05 5.85 8.69
C ILE A 84 -17.24 6.08 9.97
N PHE A 85 -15.93 6.24 9.85
CA PHE A 85 -15.01 6.37 10.98
C PHE A 85 -14.54 7.80 11.23
N GLU A 86 -14.95 8.73 10.39
CA GLU A 86 -14.71 10.15 10.52
C GLU A 86 -13.22 10.50 10.64
N GLU A 87 -12.88 11.39 11.57
CA GLU A 87 -11.54 11.92 11.74
C GLU A 87 -10.49 10.84 12.05
N LYS A 88 -10.86 9.82 12.79
CA LYS A 88 -9.93 8.74 13.13
C LYS A 88 -9.39 8.04 11.88
N PHE A 89 -10.28 7.76 10.94
CA PHE A 89 -9.88 7.17 9.65
C PHE A 89 -9.03 8.15 8.84
N ASP A 90 -9.43 9.42 8.80
CA ASP A 90 -8.72 10.44 8.03
C ASP A 90 -7.28 10.61 8.50
N VAL A 91 -7.06 10.61 9.82
CA VAL A 91 -5.72 10.72 10.39
C VAL A 91 -4.88 9.48 10.04
N LEU A 92 -5.45 8.30 10.22
CA LEU A 92 -4.73 7.05 9.97
C LEU A 92 -4.38 6.85 8.50
N ILE A 93 -5.29 7.17 7.59
CA ILE A 93 -5.03 6.99 6.16
C ILE A 93 -3.99 7.99 5.66
N LYS A 94 -4.00 9.22 6.14
CA LYS A 94 -2.98 10.21 5.79
C LYS A 94 -1.61 9.79 6.27
N GLN A 95 -1.53 9.26 7.49
CA GLN A 95 -0.28 8.76 8.04
C GLN A 95 0.26 7.58 7.21
N LEU A 96 -0.60 6.63 6.90
CA LEU A 96 -0.21 5.47 6.10
C LEU A 96 0.17 5.87 4.67
N GLU A 97 -0.53 6.82 4.08
CA GLU A 97 -0.19 7.36 2.76
C GLU A 97 1.22 7.97 2.76
N LYS A 98 1.59 8.70 3.80
CA LYS A 98 2.96 9.25 3.93
C LYS A 98 4.00 8.14 4.04
N GLU A 99 3.71 7.09 4.78
CA GLU A 99 4.62 5.95 4.90
C GLU A 99 4.81 5.24 3.56
N VAL A 100 3.73 5.06 2.80
CA VAL A 100 3.76 4.46 1.47
C VAL A 100 4.55 5.34 0.49
N ASP A 101 4.30 6.64 0.50
CA ASP A 101 5.01 7.59 -0.36
C ASP A 101 6.52 7.58 -0.07
N PHE A 102 6.89 7.44 1.19
CA PHE A 102 8.29 7.32 1.59
C PHE A 102 8.92 6.03 1.08
N GLU A 103 8.19 4.91 1.13
CA GLU A 103 8.66 3.64 0.56
C GLU A 103 8.87 3.73 -0.95
N ILE A 104 7.94 4.35 -1.66
CA ILE A 104 8.05 4.59 -3.10
C ILE A 104 9.28 5.45 -3.40
N TYR A 105 9.50 6.50 -2.62
CA TYR A 105 10.67 7.36 -2.76
C TYR A 105 11.96 6.58 -2.55
N LYS A 106 12.05 5.76 -1.52
CA LYS A 106 13.24 4.94 -1.25
C LYS A 106 13.52 3.97 -2.40
N GLU A 107 12.50 3.32 -2.93
CA GLU A 107 12.64 2.43 -4.09
C GLU A 107 13.15 3.18 -5.32
N ALA A 108 12.61 4.37 -5.57
CA ALA A 108 13.05 5.19 -6.71
C ALA A 108 14.50 5.63 -6.57
N VAL A 109 14.92 6.02 -5.37
CA VAL A 109 16.31 6.41 -5.09
C VAL A 109 17.24 5.21 -5.24
N ALA A 110 16.88 4.06 -4.70
CA ALA A 110 17.69 2.85 -4.83
C ALA A 110 17.85 2.44 -6.29
N SER A 111 16.77 2.47 -7.06
CA SER A 111 16.79 2.16 -8.49
C SER A 111 17.68 3.12 -9.27
N ARG A 112 17.61 4.40 -8.95
CA ARG A 112 18.45 5.43 -9.58
C ARG A 112 19.92 5.22 -9.27
N LYS A 113 20.27 4.93 -8.01
CA LYS A 113 21.63 4.63 -7.60
C LYS A 113 22.19 3.40 -8.31
N ALA A 114 21.40 2.36 -8.44
CA ALA A 114 21.79 1.14 -9.15
C ALA A 114 22.09 1.43 -10.63
N ARG A 115 21.26 2.24 -11.29
CA ARG A 115 21.49 2.62 -12.70
C ARG A 115 22.75 3.46 -12.86
N VAL A 116 23.01 4.38 -11.96
CA VAL A 116 24.22 5.20 -11.98
C VAL A 116 25.45 4.31 -11.78
N PHE A 117 25.39 3.39 -10.84
CA PHE A 117 26.49 2.45 -10.56
C PHE A 117 26.78 1.57 -11.80
N GLU A 118 25.77 1.04 -12.45
CA GLU A 118 25.92 0.28 -13.67
C GLU A 118 26.56 1.10 -14.80
N TYR A 119 26.12 2.33 -14.97
CA TYR A 119 26.68 3.23 -15.96
C TYR A 119 28.19 3.46 -15.73
N TRP A 120 28.58 3.74 -14.49
CA TRP A 120 29.99 3.93 -14.17
C TRP A 120 30.82 2.67 -14.38
N ASN A 121 30.29 1.52 -14.05
CA ASN A 121 30.97 0.23 -14.29
C ASN A 121 31.16 -0.02 -15.78
N LYS A 122 30.18 0.25 -16.61
CA LYS A 122 30.29 0.12 -18.05
C LYS A 122 31.32 1.07 -18.62
N ALA A 123 31.31 2.30 -18.18
CA ALA A 123 32.28 3.30 -18.63
C ALA A 123 33.71 2.90 -18.26
N ALA A 124 33.93 2.43 -17.06
CA ALA A 124 35.23 1.94 -16.60
C ALA A 124 35.69 0.73 -17.44
N ALA A 125 34.81 -0.22 -17.71
CA ALA A 125 35.10 -1.38 -18.51
C ALA A 125 35.49 -1.02 -19.94
N LEU A 126 34.77 -0.08 -20.55
CA LEU A 126 35.09 0.40 -21.89
C LEU A 126 36.44 1.08 -21.94
N THR A 127 36.76 1.89 -20.96
CA THR A 127 38.03 2.58 -20.85
C THR A 127 39.17 1.59 -20.69
N SER A 128 39.03 0.63 -19.81
CA SER A 128 40.04 -0.41 -19.61
C SER A 128 40.18 -1.31 -20.85
N GLY A 129 39.05 -1.63 -21.49
CA GLY A 129 39.03 -2.50 -22.66
C GLY A 129 39.69 -1.89 -23.88
N LYS A 130 39.83 -0.56 -23.93
CA LYS A 130 40.44 0.13 -25.03
C LYS A 130 41.91 0.11 -24.99
N ASN A 131 42.47 -0.71 -24.19
CA ASN A 131 43.89 -0.83 -24.24
C ASN A 131 44.44 -0.71 -22.88
N GLY A 132 43.66 -0.72 -22.01
CA GLY A 132 44.12 -0.49 -20.72
C GLY A 132 44.82 0.82 -20.62
N VAL A 133 44.55 1.66 -21.50
CA VAL A 133 45.23 2.88 -21.45
C VAL A 133 44.41 3.96 -21.24
N LEU A 134 44.78 4.57 -20.57
CA LEU A 134 44.52 5.98 -20.54
C LEU A 134 45.17 6.49 -19.41
#